data_5dbc8143e6eb0575972522de364bedd9
#
_entry.id   5dbc8143e6eb0575972522de364bedd9
#
_cell.length_a   1.000
_cell.length_b   1.000
_cell.length_c   1.000
_cell.angle_alpha   90.00
_cell.angle_beta   90.00
_cell.angle_gamma   90.00
#
_symmetry.space_group_name_H-M   'P 1'
#
loop_
_entity.id
_entity.type
_entity.pdbx_description
1 polymer ?
#
loop_
_entity_poly.entity_id
_entity_poly.type
_entity_poly.pdbx_seq_one_letter_code
_entity_poly.pdbx_strand_id
1 'polypeptide(L)'
;MPRQKLSIDILYEDDHLLVIDKPVGLLVIPDRWDASKPTVVKLARAYLATQAAANGAGAAEPPHIWVVHRLDRDSSGVLIMAKSSEVHAALSQQFEHGKVLKTYLALVSGQGIQAEGIIRLPIGPHPQRPGMMAIQRRHGKSALTRYTAVERFRSYTLLEVRPRTGRSHQIRVHLQAIGYPLAIDPLYGSAEPLFLSTLKPSYRPKAGAAEHPLMTRLTLHAQALQLIHPRRGETFTWVAPLPKDFAAVLRNLRRYRRLPGEPAAPPRAARGEEEGLQG
;
A
#
# COMPACT_ATOMS: atom_id res chain seq x y z
N MET A 1 -20.66 -19.49 3.82
CA MET A 1 -19.54 -18.93 3.04
C MET A 1 -18.30 -19.72 3.39
N PRO A 2 -17.56 -20.31 2.45
CA PRO A 2 -16.31 -21.00 2.77
C PRO A 2 -15.33 -19.98 3.38
N ARG A 3 -14.73 -20.30 4.52
CA ARG A 3 -13.67 -19.50 5.15
C ARG A 3 -12.51 -19.44 4.16
N GLN A 4 -12.32 -18.27 3.54
CA GLN A 4 -11.16 -18.04 2.70
C GLN A 4 -9.90 -18.31 3.55
N LYS A 5 -9.10 -19.30 3.17
CA LYS A 5 -7.86 -19.63 3.87
C LYS A 5 -6.94 -18.40 3.73
N LEU A 6 -6.81 -17.63 4.80
CA LEU A 6 -5.92 -16.48 4.83
C LEU A 6 -4.49 -16.98 4.64
N SER A 7 -3.87 -16.66 3.51
CA SER A 7 -2.46 -16.93 3.19
C SER A 7 -1.74 -15.61 2.93
N ILE A 8 -0.45 -15.63 3.11
CA ILE A 8 0.45 -14.54 2.73
C ILE A 8 1.30 -15.02 1.56
N ASP A 9 1.47 -14.19 0.55
CA ASP A 9 2.34 -14.46 -0.59
C ASP A 9 3.74 -13.93 -0.27
N ILE A 10 4.74 -14.81 -0.32
CA ILE A 10 6.13 -14.48 -0.03
C ILE A 10 6.77 -13.90 -1.30
N LEU A 11 7.32 -12.69 -1.20
CA LEU A 11 8.05 -12.03 -2.28
C LEU A 11 9.56 -12.32 -2.18
N TYR A 12 10.06 -12.45 -0.94
CA TYR A 12 11.47 -12.75 -0.69
C TYR A 12 11.63 -13.27 0.74
N GLU A 13 12.55 -14.18 0.93
CA GLU A 13 12.95 -14.69 2.22
C GLU A 13 14.44 -15.04 2.23
N ASP A 14 15.13 -14.68 3.29
CA ASP A 14 16.46 -15.19 3.65
C ASP A 14 16.56 -15.39 5.18
N ASP A 15 17.77 -15.57 5.69
CA ASP A 15 17.99 -15.77 7.14
C ASP A 15 17.67 -14.53 7.97
N HIS A 16 17.52 -13.37 7.36
CA HIS A 16 17.43 -12.07 8.03
C HIS A 16 16.07 -11.37 7.81
N LEU A 17 15.48 -11.57 6.65
CA LEU A 17 14.30 -10.85 6.18
C LEU A 17 13.19 -11.79 5.73
N LEU A 18 11.96 -11.36 5.96
CA LEU A 18 10.76 -11.90 5.32
C LEU A 18 10.01 -10.75 4.66
N VAL A 19 9.84 -10.81 3.34
CA VAL A 19 9.11 -9.81 2.54
C VAL A 19 7.91 -10.46 1.91
N ILE A 20 6.75 -9.85 2.10
CA ILE A 20 5.47 -10.40 1.63
C ILE A 20 4.69 -9.41 0.79
N ASP A 21 3.81 -9.91 -0.06
CA ASP A 21 2.67 -9.14 -0.58
C ASP A 21 1.52 -9.22 0.43
N LYS A 22 1.34 -8.15 1.20
CA LYS A 22 0.28 -8.11 2.20
C LYS A 22 -1.09 -8.09 1.52
N PRO A 23 -1.97 -9.05 1.78
CA PRO A 23 -3.34 -8.99 1.28
C PRO A 23 -4.14 -7.86 1.95
N VAL A 24 -5.23 -7.47 1.31
CA VAL A 24 -6.21 -6.53 1.89
C VAL A 24 -6.97 -7.15 3.05
N GLY A 25 -7.54 -6.30 3.91
CA GLY A 25 -8.40 -6.73 5.03
C GLY A 25 -7.63 -7.30 6.23
N LEU A 26 -6.31 -7.45 6.13
CA LEU A 26 -5.47 -8.03 7.19
C LEU A 26 -4.67 -6.94 7.92
N LEU A 27 -4.81 -6.91 9.25
CA LEU A 27 -3.97 -6.07 10.10
C LEU A 27 -2.53 -6.62 10.15
N VAL A 28 -1.55 -5.74 10.26
CA VAL A 28 -0.14 -6.15 10.43
C VAL A 28 0.09 -6.73 11.82
N ILE A 29 -0.34 -6.01 12.85
CA ILE A 29 -0.25 -6.37 14.27
C ILE A 29 -1.65 -6.47 14.88
N PRO A 30 -1.82 -7.14 16.02
CA PRO A 30 -3.11 -7.21 16.68
C PRO A 30 -3.72 -5.84 16.98
N ASP A 31 -5.03 -5.76 16.87
CA ASP A 31 -5.81 -4.64 17.37
C ASP A 31 -5.77 -4.64 18.91
N ARG A 32 -5.83 -3.44 19.50
CA ARG A 32 -5.88 -3.28 20.96
C ARG A 32 -7.12 -3.94 21.59
N TRP A 33 -8.20 -4.01 20.81
CA TRP A 33 -9.52 -4.45 21.28
C TRP A 33 -9.81 -5.92 21.04
N ASP A 34 -9.10 -6.54 20.09
CA ASP A 34 -9.34 -7.95 19.74
C ASP A 34 -8.04 -8.61 19.23
N ALA A 35 -7.33 -9.20 20.18
CA ALA A 35 -6.10 -9.95 19.90
C ALA A 35 -6.36 -11.29 19.19
N SER A 36 -7.61 -11.77 19.11
CA SER A 36 -7.95 -13.05 18.45
C SER A 36 -7.90 -12.97 16.94
N LYS A 37 -8.11 -11.77 16.36
CA LYS A 37 -8.12 -11.55 14.90
C LYS A 37 -6.83 -12.02 14.24
N PRO A 38 -6.93 -12.59 13.03
CA PRO A 38 -5.75 -12.92 12.23
C PRO A 38 -4.96 -11.65 11.90
N THR A 39 -3.63 -11.76 11.95
CA THR A 39 -2.72 -10.67 11.58
C THR A 39 -1.61 -11.20 10.72
N VAL A 40 -0.93 -10.32 10.00
CA VAL A 40 0.26 -10.68 9.21
C VAL A 40 1.30 -11.36 10.07
N VAL A 41 1.57 -10.83 11.28
CA VAL A 41 2.55 -11.43 12.21
C VAL A 41 2.19 -12.86 12.58
N LYS A 42 0.91 -13.13 12.87
CA LYS A 42 0.47 -14.51 13.18
C LYS A 42 0.67 -15.46 12.00
N LEU A 43 0.31 -15.01 10.78
CA LEU A 43 0.47 -15.83 9.57
C LEU A 43 1.95 -16.03 9.20
N ALA A 44 2.78 -15.00 9.34
CA ALA A 44 4.22 -15.08 9.10
C ALA A 44 4.90 -16.05 10.06
N ARG A 45 4.55 -16.01 11.35
CA ARG A 45 5.04 -16.98 12.36
C ARG A 45 4.62 -18.40 12.04
N ALA A 46 3.36 -18.62 11.68
CA ALA A 46 2.86 -19.93 11.28
C ALA A 46 3.57 -20.47 10.03
N TYR A 47 3.81 -19.60 9.05
CA TYR A 47 4.58 -19.95 7.87
C TYR A 47 6.01 -20.38 8.21
N LEU A 48 6.76 -19.58 8.99
CA LEU A 48 8.13 -19.92 9.39
C LEU A 48 8.20 -21.19 10.25
N ALA A 49 7.23 -21.41 11.14
CA ALA A 49 7.14 -22.65 11.92
C ALA A 49 6.96 -23.88 11.02
N THR A 50 6.13 -23.77 9.98
CA THR A 50 5.94 -24.84 9.00
C THR A 50 7.23 -25.13 8.22
N GLN A 51 7.97 -24.10 7.81
CA GLN A 51 9.26 -24.27 7.12
C GLN A 51 10.31 -24.91 8.03
N ALA A 52 10.40 -24.48 9.30
CA ALA A 52 11.31 -25.06 10.28
C ALA A 52 11.02 -26.56 10.51
N ALA A 53 9.76 -26.94 10.67
CA ALA A 53 9.36 -28.33 10.83
C ALA A 53 9.69 -29.19 9.59
N ALA A 54 9.48 -28.66 8.39
CA ALA A 54 9.82 -29.33 7.13
C ALA A 54 11.33 -29.56 6.97
N ASN A 55 12.16 -28.67 7.56
CA ASN A 55 13.62 -28.77 7.54
C ASN A 55 14.19 -29.60 8.72
N GLY A 56 13.36 -30.34 9.47
CA GLY A 56 13.79 -31.22 10.55
C GLY A 56 14.14 -30.52 11.86
N ALA A 57 13.89 -29.22 11.97
CA ALA A 57 13.98 -28.51 13.26
C ALA A 57 12.81 -29.01 14.13
N GLY A 58 13.13 -29.70 15.25
CA GLY A 58 12.12 -30.12 16.23
C GLY A 58 11.25 -28.94 16.68
N ALA A 59 10.15 -29.24 17.39
CA ALA A 59 9.16 -28.26 17.87
C ALA A 59 9.80 -27.20 18.82
N ALA A 60 10.64 -26.34 18.25
CA ALA A 60 11.12 -25.12 18.89
C ALA A 60 9.97 -24.10 18.95
N GLU A 61 10.07 -23.15 19.87
CA GLU A 61 9.14 -22.02 19.90
C GLU A 61 8.96 -21.39 18.49
N PRO A 62 7.74 -20.98 18.13
CA PRO A 62 7.52 -20.38 16.82
C PRO A 62 8.45 -19.17 16.63
N PRO A 63 9.16 -19.08 15.50
CA PRO A 63 10.19 -18.07 15.29
C PRO A 63 9.63 -16.67 15.49
N HIS A 64 10.37 -15.84 16.19
CA HIS A 64 9.98 -14.47 16.43
C HIS A 64 10.11 -13.66 15.14
N ILE A 65 9.14 -12.76 14.89
CA ILE A 65 9.11 -11.83 13.78
C ILE A 65 8.98 -10.41 14.32
N TRP A 66 9.82 -9.51 13.83
CA TRP A 66 9.83 -8.09 14.21
C TRP A 66 9.27 -7.22 13.08
N VAL A 67 8.30 -6.37 13.43
CA VAL A 67 7.64 -5.46 12.49
C VAL A 67 8.36 -4.12 12.50
N VAL A 68 8.90 -3.71 11.36
CA VAL A 68 9.63 -2.43 11.19
C VAL A 68 8.76 -1.31 10.65
N HIS A 69 7.70 -1.65 9.90
CA HIS A 69 6.71 -0.71 9.39
C HIS A 69 5.35 -1.38 9.24
N ARG A 70 4.35 -0.59 8.93
CA ARG A 70 2.98 -1.10 8.77
C ARG A 70 2.30 -0.52 7.54
N LEU A 71 1.36 -1.28 6.99
CA LEU A 71 0.37 -0.84 6.01
C LEU A 71 -1.01 -0.79 6.69
N ASP A 72 -1.90 0.03 6.17
CA ASP A 72 -3.30 0.04 6.61
C ASP A 72 -3.95 -1.32 6.35
N ARG A 73 -5.00 -1.66 7.12
CA ARG A 73 -5.72 -2.93 6.99
C ARG A 73 -6.15 -3.18 5.54
N ASP A 74 -6.74 -2.18 4.90
CA ASP A 74 -7.35 -2.28 3.58
C ASP A 74 -6.42 -1.85 2.43
N SER A 75 -5.13 -1.58 2.74
CA SER A 75 -4.05 -1.45 1.75
C SER A 75 -3.40 -2.79 1.50
N SER A 76 -2.94 -3.01 0.26
CA SER A 76 -2.17 -4.20 -0.15
C SER A 76 -0.73 -3.83 -0.50
N GLY A 77 0.14 -4.83 -0.67
CA GLY A 77 1.47 -4.67 -1.23
C GLY A 77 2.64 -5.00 -0.31
N VAL A 78 3.83 -4.55 -0.69
CA VAL A 78 5.09 -4.93 -0.05
C VAL A 78 5.12 -4.57 1.42
N LEU A 79 5.34 -5.57 2.26
CA LEU A 79 5.61 -5.43 3.69
C LEU A 79 6.85 -6.25 4.05
N ILE A 80 7.82 -5.61 4.74
CA ILE A 80 9.04 -6.26 5.19
C ILE A 80 9.01 -6.46 6.71
N MET A 81 9.54 -7.58 7.16
CA MET A 81 9.71 -7.94 8.56
C MET A 81 11.13 -8.47 8.78
N ALA A 82 11.66 -8.25 9.97
CA ALA A 82 12.96 -8.77 10.39
C ALA A 82 12.81 -10.11 11.09
N LYS A 83 13.81 -11.00 10.94
CA LYS A 83 13.88 -12.30 11.61
C LYS A 83 14.76 -12.27 12.87
N SER A 84 15.46 -11.16 13.17
CA SER A 84 16.19 -10.96 14.42
C SER A 84 16.07 -9.54 14.94
N SER A 85 16.38 -9.32 16.22
CA SER A 85 16.35 -8.01 16.87
C SER A 85 17.40 -7.06 16.30
N GLU A 86 18.57 -7.55 15.91
CA GLU A 86 19.66 -6.76 15.32
C GLU A 86 19.25 -6.24 13.93
N VAL A 87 18.63 -7.11 13.12
CA VAL A 87 18.12 -6.74 11.80
C VAL A 87 16.96 -5.76 11.94
N HIS A 88 16.09 -5.95 12.94
CA HIS A 88 15.02 -5.00 13.25
C HIS A 88 15.56 -3.62 13.60
N ALA A 89 16.58 -3.53 14.46
CA ALA A 89 17.23 -2.26 14.84
C ALA A 89 17.83 -1.55 13.62
N ALA A 90 18.56 -2.29 12.78
CA ALA A 90 19.18 -1.73 11.58
C ALA A 90 18.13 -1.24 10.55
N LEU A 91 17.05 -1.98 10.34
CA LEU A 91 15.95 -1.54 9.47
C LEU A 91 15.21 -0.34 10.06
N SER A 92 14.92 -0.35 11.36
CA SER A 92 14.24 0.77 12.03
C SER A 92 14.99 2.07 11.84
N GLN A 93 16.33 2.06 11.96
CA GLN A 93 17.18 3.23 11.67
C GLN A 93 17.02 3.70 10.22
N GLN A 94 16.97 2.80 9.23
CA GLN A 94 16.76 3.20 7.84
C GLN A 94 15.38 3.85 7.63
N PHE A 95 14.33 3.32 8.26
CA PHE A 95 13.00 3.94 8.20
C PHE A 95 12.95 5.31 8.87
N GLU A 96 13.55 5.46 10.05
CA GLU A 96 13.60 6.69 10.82
C GLU A 96 14.37 7.80 10.10
N HIS A 97 15.49 7.47 9.48
CA HIS A 97 16.32 8.42 8.72
C HIS A 97 15.82 8.65 7.28
N GLY A 98 14.67 8.07 6.89
CA GLY A 98 14.10 8.25 5.55
C GLY A 98 14.92 7.66 4.42
N LYS A 99 15.81 6.70 4.71
CA LYS A 99 16.66 5.99 3.72
C LYS A 99 15.87 4.94 2.93
N VAL A 100 14.66 4.59 3.38
CA VAL A 100 13.78 3.61 2.71
C VAL A 100 12.91 4.32 1.69
N LEU A 101 13.01 3.91 0.42
CA LEU A 101 12.12 4.40 -0.63
C LEU A 101 10.87 3.52 -0.69
N LYS A 102 9.74 4.16 -0.54
CA LYS A 102 8.41 3.53 -0.59
C LYS A 102 7.66 4.07 -1.80
N THR A 103 7.22 3.21 -2.68
CA THR A 103 6.45 3.58 -3.88
C THR A 103 5.07 2.95 -3.79
N TYR A 104 4.05 3.79 -3.87
CA TYR A 104 2.64 3.37 -3.87
C TYR A 104 1.98 3.73 -5.19
N LEU A 105 1.00 2.92 -5.58
CA LEU A 105 0.01 3.29 -6.58
C LEU A 105 -1.27 3.71 -5.88
N ALA A 106 -1.78 4.88 -6.25
CA ALA A 106 -3.02 5.44 -5.72
C ALA A 106 -3.92 5.86 -6.89
N LEU A 107 -5.12 5.29 -6.98
CA LEU A 107 -6.15 5.81 -7.87
C LEU A 107 -6.96 6.84 -7.09
N VAL A 108 -6.95 8.08 -7.55
CA VAL A 108 -7.65 9.21 -6.93
C VAL A 108 -8.84 9.65 -7.79
N SER A 109 -9.85 10.21 -7.12
CA SER A 109 -10.97 10.90 -7.77
C SER A 109 -10.54 12.30 -8.21
N GLY A 110 -11.04 12.73 -9.37
CA GLY A 110 -10.80 14.07 -9.91
C GLY A 110 -9.85 14.10 -11.11
N GLN A 111 -9.93 15.22 -11.81
CA GLN A 111 -9.09 15.57 -12.95
C GLN A 111 -8.30 16.84 -12.62
N GLY A 112 -7.22 17.09 -13.36
CA GLY A 112 -6.50 18.36 -13.27
C GLY A 112 -5.47 18.45 -12.15
N ILE A 113 -5.21 17.36 -11.42
CA ILE A 113 -4.05 17.31 -10.53
C ILE A 113 -2.77 17.58 -11.32
N GLN A 114 -1.83 18.34 -10.76
CA GLN A 114 -0.55 18.61 -11.41
C GLN A 114 0.19 17.32 -11.77
N ALA A 115 1.05 17.37 -12.79
CA ALA A 115 1.80 16.19 -13.24
C ALA A 115 2.65 15.60 -12.12
N GLU A 116 3.20 16.45 -11.28
CA GLU A 116 3.94 16.10 -10.07
C GLU A 116 3.70 17.12 -8.97
N GLY A 117 3.95 16.74 -7.75
CA GLY A 117 3.79 17.66 -6.62
C GLY A 117 4.34 17.12 -5.30
N ILE A 118 4.50 18.05 -4.36
CA ILE A 118 4.96 17.76 -3.00
C ILE A 118 3.94 18.30 -2.02
N ILE A 119 3.42 17.42 -1.15
CA ILE A 119 2.50 17.78 -0.08
C ILE A 119 3.28 17.83 1.22
N ARG A 120 3.37 19.01 1.84
CA ARG A 120 4.07 19.27 3.11
C ARG A 120 3.07 19.79 4.13
N LEU A 121 2.25 18.89 4.68
CA LEU A 121 1.22 19.24 5.65
C LEU A 121 1.37 18.36 6.90
N PRO A 122 1.45 18.94 8.11
CA PRO A 122 1.62 18.15 9.32
C PRO A 122 0.35 17.37 9.66
N ILE A 123 0.52 16.13 10.12
CA ILE A 123 -0.57 15.18 10.40
C ILE A 123 -0.62 14.87 11.90
N GLY A 124 -1.80 14.90 12.46
CA GLY A 124 -2.12 14.50 13.83
C GLY A 124 -3.44 13.75 13.92
N PRO A 125 -3.81 13.26 15.11
CA PRO A 125 -5.13 12.65 15.33
C PRO A 125 -6.26 13.64 14.99
N HIS A 126 -7.34 13.13 14.42
CA HIS A 126 -8.53 13.96 14.17
C HIS A 126 -9.17 14.36 15.51
N PRO A 127 -9.48 15.64 15.75
CA PRO A 127 -9.92 16.11 17.07
C PRO A 127 -11.25 15.52 17.54
N GLN A 128 -12.13 15.14 16.61
CA GLN A 128 -13.49 14.68 16.91
C GLN A 128 -13.78 13.24 16.45
N ARG A 129 -12.88 12.61 15.70
CA ARG A 129 -13.10 11.27 15.12
C ARG A 129 -11.97 10.33 15.52
N PRO A 130 -12.14 9.55 16.60
CA PRO A 130 -11.13 8.58 17.03
C PRO A 130 -10.75 7.60 15.90
N GLY A 131 -9.47 7.28 15.80
CA GLY A 131 -8.95 6.40 14.75
C GLY A 131 -8.67 7.07 13.40
N MET A 132 -9.18 8.30 13.18
CA MET A 132 -8.84 9.10 12.01
C MET A 132 -7.65 10.02 12.27
N MET A 133 -6.99 10.40 11.19
CA MET A 133 -5.94 11.42 11.17
C MET A 133 -6.45 12.64 10.41
N ALA A 134 -5.85 13.81 10.68
CA ALA A 134 -6.19 15.08 10.03
C ALA A 134 -4.95 15.95 9.85
N ILE A 135 -5.04 16.95 8.97
CA ILE A 135 -4.04 18.02 8.91
C ILE A 135 -4.14 18.85 10.19
N GLN A 136 -3.04 18.92 10.92
CA GLN A 136 -2.94 19.59 12.23
C GLN A 136 -1.76 20.58 12.22
N ARG A 137 -1.99 21.79 11.76
CA ARG A 137 -0.93 22.79 11.54
C ARG A 137 -0.12 23.13 12.79
N ARG A 138 -0.74 23.10 13.99
CA ARG A 138 -0.09 23.48 15.24
C ARG A 138 0.50 22.30 16.01
N HIS A 139 -0.17 21.14 16.00
CA HIS A 139 0.18 19.98 16.86
C HIS A 139 0.47 18.72 16.06
N GLY A 140 0.40 18.77 14.73
CA GLY A 140 0.70 17.64 13.86
C GLY A 140 2.21 17.38 13.74
N LYS A 141 2.56 16.14 13.52
CA LYS A 141 3.93 15.73 13.19
C LYS A 141 4.21 16.04 11.72
N SER A 142 5.39 16.56 11.43
CA SER A 142 5.83 16.83 10.05
C SER A 142 5.63 15.60 9.16
N ALA A 143 5.06 15.83 7.99
CA ALA A 143 4.81 14.80 6.99
C ALA A 143 5.07 15.36 5.59
N LEU A 144 5.69 14.53 4.73
CA LEU A 144 6.02 14.87 3.36
C LEU A 144 5.68 13.72 2.44
N THR A 145 4.90 14.00 1.40
CA THR A 145 4.50 13.06 0.35
C THR A 145 4.78 13.68 -1.02
N ARG A 146 5.55 12.99 -1.87
CA ARG A 146 5.69 13.32 -3.28
C ARG A 146 4.73 12.47 -4.10
N TYR A 147 4.22 13.02 -5.19
CA TYR A 147 3.43 12.25 -6.15
C TYR A 147 3.76 12.65 -7.59
N THR A 148 3.53 11.72 -8.49
CA THR A 148 3.60 11.91 -9.94
C THR A 148 2.36 11.30 -10.57
N ALA A 149 1.69 12.01 -11.46
CA ALA A 149 0.55 11.47 -12.23
C ALA A 149 1.09 10.52 -13.31
N VAL A 150 0.71 9.25 -13.20
CA VAL A 150 1.13 8.19 -14.14
C VAL A 150 0.18 8.08 -15.33
N GLU A 151 -1.12 8.11 -15.06
CA GLU A 151 -2.17 8.04 -16.07
C GLU A 151 -3.35 8.91 -15.66
N ARG A 152 -3.92 9.64 -16.62
CA ARG A 152 -5.12 10.44 -16.41
C ARG A 152 -6.31 9.83 -17.15
N PHE A 153 -7.45 9.83 -16.48
CA PHE A 153 -8.72 9.34 -17.01
C PHE A 153 -9.82 10.37 -16.77
N ARG A 154 -10.93 10.23 -17.43
CA ARG A 154 -12.14 11.00 -17.08
C ARG A 154 -12.55 10.67 -15.65
N SER A 155 -12.58 11.66 -14.77
CA SER A 155 -12.94 11.58 -13.35
C SER A 155 -11.93 10.89 -12.41
N TYR A 156 -10.83 10.35 -12.92
CA TYR A 156 -9.82 9.66 -12.09
C TYR A 156 -8.41 9.96 -12.56
N THR A 157 -7.46 9.85 -11.64
CA THR A 157 -6.01 9.89 -11.96
C THR A 157 -5.29 8.78 -11.20
N LEU A 158 -4.44 8.02 -11.89
CA LEU A 158 -3.50 7.10 -11.26
C LEU A 158 -2.24 7.86 -10.91
N LEU A 159 -1.89 7.84 -9.63
CA LEU A 159 -0.68 8.45 -9.09
C LEU A 159 0.32 7.40 -8.67
N GLU A 160 1.59 7.66 -8.93
CA GLU A 160 2.68 7.11 -8.16
C GLU A 160 2.95 8.04 -6.98
N VAL A 161 2.96 7.49 -5.76
CA VAL A 161 3.09 8.27 -4.52
C VAL A 161 4.27 7.77 -3.70
N ARG A 162 5.17 8.68 -3.34
CA ARG A 162 6.40 8.39 -2.58
C ARG A 162 6.40 9.17 -1.26
N PRO A 163 5.87 8.59 -0.16
CA PRO A 163 5.91 9.22 1.16
C PRO A 163 7.33 9.16 1.75
N ARG A 164 7.90 10.31 2.10
CA ARG A 164 9.23 10.40 2.76
C ARG A 164 9.15 10.16 4.26
N THR A 165 8.01 10.34 4.87
CA THR A 165 7.68 10.07 6.26
C THR A 165 6.67 8.92 6.34
N GLY A 166 6.37 8.42 7.56
CA GLY A 166 5.49 7.27 7.77
C GLY A 166 4.39 7.55 8.80
N ARG A 167 3.60 8.66 8.64
CA ARG A 167 2.50 8.94 9.56
C ARG A 167 1.30 8.06 9.23
N SER A 168 0.49 7.73 10.25
CA SER A 168 -0.74 6.96 10.05
C SER A 168 -1.63 7.64 9.02
N HIS A 169 -2.17 6.88 8.07
CA HIS A 169 -3.03 7.33 6.98
C HIS A 169 -2.44 8.47 6.12
N GLN A 170 -1.12 8.67 6.13
CA GLN A 170 -0.48 9.85 5.54
C GLN A 170 -0.90 10.13 4.11
N ILE A 171 -0.79 9.15 3.20
CA ILE A 171 -1.13 9.31 1.78
C ILE A 171 -2.60 9.72 1.63
N ARG A 172 -3.49 9.07 2.37
CA ARG A 172 -4.94 9.28 2.34
C ARG A 172 -5.31 10.71 2.75
N VAL A 173 -4.79 11.14 3.91
CA VAL A 173 -5.01 12.50 4.44
C VAL A 173 -4.41 13.56 3.54
N HIS A 174 -3.20 13.36 3.04
CA HIS A 174 -2.54 14.31 2.15
C HIS A 174 -3.28 14.48 0.82
N LEU A 175 -3.66 13.38 0.17
CA LEU A 175 -4.39 13.45 -1.10
C LEU A 175 -5.77 14.07 -0.93
N GLN A 176 -6.49 13.75 0.14
CA GLN A 176 -7.75 14.40 0.50
C GLN A 176 -7.57 15.92 0.73
N ALA A 177 -6.51 16.31 1.45
CA ALA A 177 -6.26 17.72 1.79
C ALA A 177 -5.98 18.60 0.57
N ILE A 178 -5.50 18.02 -0.53
CA ILE A 178 -5.29 18.75 -1.80
C ILE A 178 -6.47 18.60 -2.79
N GLY A 179 -7.60 18.01 -2.35
CA GLY A 179 -8.82 17.87 -3.14
C GLY A 179 -8.87 16.65 -4.07
N TYR A 180 -7.93 15.71 -3.94
CA TYR A 180 -7.86 14.48 -4.74
C TYR A 180 -7.87 13.24 -3.85
N PRO A 181 -8.96 12.94 -3.14
CA PRO A 181 -9.04 11.75 -2.30
C PRO A 181 -8.90 10.47 -3.13
N LEU A 182 -8.54 9.37 -2.49
CA LEU A 182 -8.60 8.04 -3.12
C LEU A 182 -10.01 7.78 -3.68
N ALA A 183 -10.09 7.09 -4.81
CA ALA A 183 -11.36 6.79 -5.48
C ALA A 183 -12.30 5.97 -4.60
N ILE A 184 -11.75 5.08 -3.76
CA ILE A 184 -12.46 4.40 -2.68
C ILE A 184 -11.68 4.63 -1.39
N ASP A 185 -12.27 5.35 -0.45
CA ASP A 185 -11.75 5.54 0.91
C ASP A 185 -12.88 5.89 1.87
N PRO A 186 -13.40 4.95 2.67
CA PRO A 186 -14.51 5.18 3.58
C PRO A 186 -14.27 6.23 4.68
N LEU A 187 -13.01 6.60 4.93
CA LEU A 187 -12.68 7.57 5.97
C LEU A 187 -12.39 8.98 5.42
N TYR A 188 -11.81 9.07 4.20
CA TYR A 188 -11.29 10.32 3.66
C TYR A 188 -11.85 10.69 2.29
N GLY A 189 -12.68 9.84 1.69
CA GLY A 189 -13.25 10.02 0.37
C GLY A 189 -14.60 9.33 0.23
N SER A 190 -14.83 8.68 -0.91
CA SER A 190 -16.05 7.90 -1.15
C SER A 190 -15.90 6.48 -0.60
N ALA A 191 -16.97 5.99 0.03
CA ALA A 191 -17.12 4.58 0.42
C ALA A 191 -17.65 3.70 -0.73
N GLU A 192 -18.12 4.33 -1.82
CA GLU A 192 -18.78 3.65 -2.92
C GLU A 192 -17.84 2.73 -3.69
N PRO A 193 -18.21 1.47 -3.91
CA PRO A 193 -17.47 0.56 -4.77
C PRO A 193 -17.38 1.06 -6.21
N LEU A 194 -16.33 0.64 -6.92
CA LEU A 194 -16.22 0.87 -8.36
C LEU A 194 -16.87 -0.27 -9.14
N PHE A 195 -17.88 0.08 -9.93
CA PHE A 195 -18.60 -0.85 -10.81
C PHE A 195 -18.20 -0.64 -12.27
N LEU A 196 -18.46 -1.65 -13.11
CA LEU A 196 -18.27 -1.49 -14.55
C LEU A 196 -19.23 -0.44 -15.11
N SER A 197 -20.44 -0.35 -14.60
CA SER A 197 -21.44 0.67 -14.96
C SER A 197 -20.97 2.10 -14.75
N THR A 198 -20.20 2.35 -13.68
CA THR A 198 -19.61 3.68 -13.43
C THR A 198 -18.48 4.02 -14.41
N LEU A 199 -17.83 3.03 -14.99
CA LEU A 199 -16.69 3.23 -15.88
C LEU A 199 -17.06 3.16 -17.37
N LYS A 200 -17.97 2.27 -17.76
CA LYS A 200 -18.36 2.03 -19.15
C LYS A 200 -19.59 2.85 -19.53
N PRO A 201 -19.48 3.82 -20.46
CA PRO A 201 -20.66 4.51 -20.99
C PRO A 201 -21.67 3.53 -21.57
N SER A 202 -22.95 3.82 -21.40
CA SER A 202 -24.04 2.98 -21.92
C SER A 202 -23.99 1.51 -21.48
N TYR A 203 -23.45 1.24 -20.29
CA TYR A 203 -23.47 -0.10 -19.71
C TYR A 203 -24.91 -0.55 -19.50
N ARG A 204 -25.23 -1.73 -19.99
CA ARG A 204 -26.54 -2.38 -19.76
C ARG A 204 -26.28 -3.63 -18.92
N PRO A 205 -26.72 -3.69 -17.65
CA PRO A 205 -26.63 -4.91 -16.86
C PRO A 205 -27.46 -6.02 -17.53
N LYS A 206 -27.04 -7.26 -17.33
CA LYS A 206 -27.85 -8.42 -17.76
C LYS A 206 -29.18 -8.41 -16.99
N ALA A 207 -30.27 -8.57 -17.67
CA ALA A 207 -31.59 -8.56 -17.04
C ALA A 207 -31.67 -9.57 -15.88
N GLY A 208 -32.11 -9.10 -14.71
CA GLY A 208 -32.24 -9.92 -13.51
C GLY A 208 -30.94 -10.25 -12.76
N ALA A 209 -29.78 -9.78 -13.21
CA ALA A 209 -28.52 -10.00 -12.52
C ALA A 209 -28.06 -8.75 -11.76
N ALA A 210 -27.70 -8.90 -10.50
CA ALA A 210 -27.02 -7.85 -9.74
C ALA A 210 -25.62 -7.63 -10.31
N GLU A 211 -25.21 -6.37 -10.45
CA GLU A 211 -23.85 -6.04 -10.87
C GLU A 211 -22.86 -6.29 -9.73
N HIS A 212 -21.79 -7.01 -10.02
CA HIS A 212 -20.68 -7.21 -9.08
C HIS A 212 -19.67 -6.07 -9.18
N PRO A 213 -19.23 -5.50 -8.06
CA PRO A 213 -18.21 -4.45 -8.08
C PRO A 213 -16.88 -4.96 -8.61
N LEU A 214 -16.18 -4.13 -9.37
CA LEU A 214 -14.80 -4.39 -9.80
C LEU A 214 -13.84 -4.27 -8.62
N MET A 215 -14.12 -3.35 -7.69
CA MET A 215 -13.28 -3.09 -6.52
C MET A 215 -14.12 -2.47 -5.39
N THR A 216 -13.88 -2.92 -4.13
CA THR A 216 -14.63 -2.48 -2.94
C THR A 216 -13.75 -1.94 -1.81
N ARG A 217 -12.45 -1.88 -2.02
CA ARG A 217 -11.46 -1.57 -0.99
C ARG A 217 -10.65 -0.32 -1.33
N LEU A 218 -9.81 0.15 -0.42
CA LEU A 218 -8.91 1.28 -0.67
C LEU A 218 -8.17 1.15 -2.00
N THR A 219 -8.24 2.20 -2.81
CA THR A 219 -7.53 2.29 -4.10
C THR A 219 -6.06 2.69 -3.88
N LEU A 220 -5.40 1.99 -2.95
CA LEU A 220 -4.00 2.20 -2.53
C LEU A 220 -3.25 0.87 -2.46
N HIS A 221 -2.09 0.82 -3.11
CA HIS A 221 -1.25 -0.37 -3.18
C HIS A 221 0.22 0.01 -2.96
N ALA A 222 0.88 -0.59 -1.97
CA ALA A 222 2.31 -0.44 -1.71
C ALA A 222 3.09 -1.26 -2.75
N GLN A 223 3.38 -0.64 -3.90
CA GLN A 223 3.90 -1.35 -5.04
C GLN A 223 5.35 -1.77 -4.90
N ALA A 224 6.20 -0.91 -4.36
CA ALA A 224 7.63 -1.22 -4.21
C ALA A 224 8.20 -0.67 -2.91
N LEU A 225 9.19 -1.37 -2.41
CA LEU A 225 10.01 -0.99 -1.27
C LEU A 225 11.47 -1.17 -1.64
N GLN A 226 12.29 -0.13 -1.46
CA GLN A 226 13.72 -0.18 -1.67
C GLN A 226 14.47 0.25 -0.42
N LEU A 227 15.48 -0.51 -0.02
CA LEU A 227 16.33 -0.24 1.14
C LEU A 227 17.70 -0.94 0.99
N ILE A 228 18.63 -0.61 1.88
CA ILE A 228 19.91 -1.32 1.98
C ILE A 228 19.72 -2.55 2.84
N HIS A 229 20.07 -3.73 2.32
CA HIS A 229 19.99 -4.98 3.06
C HIS A 229 20.91 -4.96 4.29
N PRO A 230 20.41 -5.16 5.53
CA PRO A 230 21.18 -4.89 6.76
C PRO A 230 22.47 -5.72 6.93
N ARG A 231 22.53 -6.89 6.31
CA ARG A 231 23.68 -7.80 6.42
C ARG A 231 24.55 -7.82 5.16
N ARG A 232 23.96 -7.54 3.98
CA ARG A 232 24.70 -7.57 2.69
C ARG A 232 25.27 -6.21 2.31
N GLY A 233 24.72 -5.12 2.84
CA GLY A 233 25.12 -3.76 2.48
C GLY A 233 24.69 -3.32 1.07
N GLU A 234 23.98 -4.16 0.33
CA GLU A 234 23.51 -3.92 -1.03
C GLU A 234 22.09 -3.34 -1.03
N THR A 235 21.77 -2.58 -2.06
CA THR A 235 20.42 -2.06 -2.27
C THR A 235 19.51 -3.14 -2.88
N PHE A 236 18.42 -3.44 -2.17
CA PHE A 236 17.37 -4.35 -2.65
C PHE A 236 16.10 -3.58 -2.96
N THR A 237 15.42 -4.01 -4.00
CA THR A 237 14.09 -3.51 -4.38
C THR A 237 13.13 -4.68 -4.53
N TRP A 238 12.06 -4.69 -3.75
CA TRP A 238 10.98 -5.66 -3.88
C TRP A 238 9.75 -5.00 -4.46
N VAL A 239 9.07 -5.71 -5.35
CA VAL A 239 7.88 -5.22 -6.05
C VAL A 239 6.74 -6.21 -5.84
N ALA A 240 5.61 -5.74 -5.32
CA ALA A 240 4.38 -6.52 -5.26
C ALA A 240 3.61 -6.43 -6.58
N PRO A 241 3.05 -7.54 -7.09
CA PRO A 241 2.21 -7.51 -8.27
C PRO A 241 0.93 -6.70 -8.01
N LEU A 242 0.46 -5.99 -9.04
CA LEU A 242 -0.79 -5.24 -8.91
C LEU A 242 -1.95 -6.23 -8.69
N PRO A 243 -2.75 -6.08 -7.62
CA PRO A 243 -3.87 -6.95 -7.32
C PRO A 243 -4.89 -7.02 -8.45
N LYS A 244 -5.52 -8.19 -8.64
CA LYS A 244 -6.44 -8.48 -9.76
C LYS A 244 -7.59 -7.47 -9.89
N ASP A 245 -8.17 -7.05 -8.77
CA ASP A 245 -9.25 -6.05 -8.70
C ASP A 245 -8.76 -4.68 -9.18
N PHE A 246 -7.60 -4.22 -8.70
CA PHE A 246 -7.00 -2.95 -9.10
C PHE A 246 -6.60 -2.97 -10.60
N ALA A 247 -6.01 -4.07 -11.05
CA ALA A 247 -5.70 -4.28 -12.46
C ALA A 247 -6.94 -4.27 -13.36
N ALA A 248 -8.06 -4.85 -12.89
CA ALA A 248 -9.33 -4.83 -13.60
C ALA A 248 -9.90 -3.40 -13.71
N VAL A 249 -9.85 -2.61 -12.64
CA VAL A 249 -10.25 -1.19 -12.67
C VAL A 249 -9.42 -0.42 -13.68
N LEU A 250 -8.08 -0.51 -13.62
CA LEU A 250 -7.21 0.22 -14.56
C LEU A 250 -7.45 -0.20 -16.01
N ARG A 251 -7.61 -1.49 -16.29
CA ARG A 251 -7.93 -1.99 -17.64
C ARG A 251 -9.22 -1.37 -18.17
N ASN A 252 -10.27 -1.26 -17.34
CA ASN A 252 -11.54 -0.66 -17.74
C ASN A 252 -11.45 0.87 -17.89
N LEU A 253 -10.69 1.54 -17.02
CA LEU A 253 -10.41 2.98 -17.16
C LEU A 253 -9.69 3.28 -18.48
N ARG A 254 -8.65 2.52 -18.82
CA ARG A 254 -7.91 2.64 -20.08
C ARG A 254 -8.82 2.40 -21.30
N ARG A 255 -9.76 1.48 -21.20
CA ARG A 255 -10.69 1.14 -22.29
C ARG A 255 -11.80 2.16 -22.48
N TYR A 256 -12.38 2.69 -21.40
CA TYR A 256 -13.62 3.45 -21.46
C TYR A 256 -13.52 4.92 -20.99
N ARG A 257 -12.48 5.27 -20.25
CA ARG A 257 -12.33 6.61 -19.63
C ARG A 257 -11.02 7.31 -20.00
N ARG A 258 -10.29 6.81 -20.98
CA ARG A 258 -9.05 7.45 -21.46
C ARG A 258 -9.34 8.86 -21.96
N LEU A 259 -8.44 9.81 -21.62
CA LEU A 259 -8.49 11.16 -22.17
C LEU A 259 -7.88 11.17 -23.58
N PRO A 260 -8.44 11.94 -24.53
CA PRO A 260 -7.82 12.14 -25.83
C PRO A 260 -6.42 12.76 -25.67
N GLY A 261 -5.44 12.26 -26.41
CA GLY A 261 -4.07 12.78 -26.40
C GLY A 261 -3.16 12.29 -25.29
N GLU A 262 -3.67 11.58 -24.26
CA GLU A 262 -2.80 10.94 -23.27
C GLU A 262 -2.08 9.73 -23.88
N PRO A 263 -0.73 9.65 -23.77
CA PRO A 263 0.01 8.49 -24.25
C PRO A 263 -0.45 7.23 -23.51
N ALA A 264 -0.36 6.07 -24.18
CA ALA A 264 -0.47 4.80 -23.46
C ALA A 264 0.65 4.75 -22.44
N ALA A 265 0.34 4.39 -21.18
CA ALA A 265 1.38 4.20 -20.17
C ALA A 265 2.45 3.26 -20.74
N PRO A 266 3.74 3.64 -20.70
CA PRO A 266 4.80 2.76 -21.13
C PRO A 266 4.77 1.48 -20.29
N PRO A 267 5.06 0.31 -20.85
CA PRO A 267 5.29 -0.87 -20.05
C PRO A 267 6.39 -0.52 -19.05
N ARG A 268 6.12 -0.73 -17.75
CA ARG A 268 7.06 -0.37 -16.69
C ARG A 268 8.34 -1.20 -16.82
N ALA A 269 9.36 -0.62 -17.45
CA ALA A 269 10.74 -0.97 -17.18
C ALA A 269 11.10 -0.39 -15.80
N ALA A 270 11.73 -1.19 -14.96
CA ALA A 270 12.31 -0.73 -13.72
C ALA A 270 13.30 0.42 -14.03
N ARG A 271 12.90 1.66 -13.79
CA ARG A 271 13.82 2.79 -13.84
C ARG A 271 14.63 2.77 -12.56
N GLY A 272 15.83 2.19 -12.66
CA GLY A 272 16.94 2.55 -11.80
C GLY A 272 17.41 3.93 -12.26
N GLU A 273 16.94 4.98 -11.62
CA GLU A 273 17.56 6.29 -11.72
C GLU A 273 18.24 6.58 -10.39
N GLU A 274 19.55 6.58 -10.45
CA GLU A 274 20.44 7.21 -9.47
C GLU A 274 20.14 8.72 -9.48
N GLU A 275 19.29 9.19 -8.59
CA GLU A 275 19.32 10.60 -8.21
C GLU A 275 20.17 10.74 -6.97
N GLY A 276 21.34 11.31 -7.19
CA GLY A 276 22.31 11.68 -6.18
C GLY A 276 21.69 12.44 -5.03
N LEU A 277 21.95 11.94 -3.83
CA LEU A 277 21.74 12.64 -2.57
C LEU A 277 22.70 13.83 -2.51
N GLN A 278 22.25 15.01 -2.88
CA GLN A 278 22.88 16.28 -2.47
C GLN A 278 21.79 17.24 -1.99
N GLY A 279 22.00 17.77 -0.75
CA GLY A 279 21.25 18.86 -0.13
C GLY A 279 20.21 18.44 0.89
#